data_310d29e7bbae63ce1039905a0a54b5b1
#
_entry.id   310d29e7bbae63ce1039905a0a54b5b1
#
_cell.length_a   1.000
_cell.length_b   1.000
_cell.length_c   1.000
_cell.angle_alpha   90.00
_cell.angle_beta   90.00
_cell.angle_gamma   90.00
#
_symmetry.space_group_name_H-M   'P 1'
#
loop_
_entity.id
_entity.type
_entity.pdbx_description
1 polymer ?
#
loop_
_entity_poly.entity_id
_entity_poly.type
_entity_poly.pdbx_seq_one_letter_code
_entity_poly.pdbx_strand_id
1 'polypeptide(L)'
;MFKKVLLSISLAVSVIAAPVYALPEIYLGQANGVEFILPPNESQIFTNVFMWTINANCEILCDKNEVNTVYFKVLKKTGSLNGMSLKSGDSMNLDLHSKDEMLISSSPGSKVELKNIGRTTIHAYCNLVS
;
A
#
# COMPACT_ATOMS: atom_id res chain seq x y z
N MET A 1 36.51 -26.50 -5.60
CA MET A 1 35.91 -26.59 -5.39
C MET A 1 35.33 -26.15 -5.16
N PHE A 2 35.52 -25.89 -5.47
CA PHE A 2 34.68 -25.77 -5.26
C PHE A 2 34.17 -25.27 -4.99
N LYS A 3 34.81 -25.30 -5.02
CA LYS A 3 34.13 -25.18 -4.81
C LYS A 3 33.46 -24.55 -4.54
N LYS A 4 33.95 -24.45 -4.77
CA LYS A 4 33.11 -24.09 -4.62
C LYS A 4 32.38 -23.35 -4.29
N VAL A 5 32.96 -23.33 -4.48
CA VAL A 5 32.08 -22.88 -4.18
C VAL A 5 31.39 -22.17 -3.89
N LEU A 6 31.87 -22.08 -4.10
CA LEU A 6 31.10 -21.66 -3.82
C LEU A 6 30.42 -20.88 -3.57
N LEU A 7 30.84 -20.81 -3.77
CA LEU A 7 30.08 -20.33 -3.57
C LEU A 7 29.38 -19.58 -3.33
N SER A 8 29.78 -19.47 -3.47
CA SER A 8 29.00 -19.04 -3.26
C SER A 8 28.24 -18.41 -3.02
N ILE A 9 28.72 -18.35 -3.20
CA ILE A 9 27.89 -18.01 -3.00
C ILE A 9 27.12 -17.25 -2.71
N SER A 10 27.57 -17.08 -2.85
CA SER A 10 26.75 -16.66 -2.59
C SER A 10 25.96 -16.02 -2.52
N LEU A 11 26.33 -16.01 -2.76
CA LEU A 11 25.44 -15.63 -2.77
C LEU A 11 24.68 -14.95 -2.50
N ALA A 12 25.08 -14.81 -2.53
CA ALA A 12 24.29 -14.43 -2.25
C ALA A 12 23.62 -13.72 -2.20
N VAL A 13 23.99 -13.66 -2.41
CA VAL A 13 23.22 -13.25 -2.42
C VAL A 13 22.35 -12.88 -2.23
N SER A 14 22.52 -12.79 -2.29
CA SER A 14 21.58 -12.63 -2.13
C SER A 14 20.84 -12.01 -1.95
N VAL A 15 21.22 -11.79 -2.04
CA VAL A 15 20.43 -11.42 -1.95
C VAL A 15 19.66 -11.02 -1.78
N ILE A 16 19.92 -10.72 -1.86
CA ILE A 16 19.06 -10.57 -1.67
C ILE A 16 18.12 -10.52 -1.65
N ALA A 17 18.24 -10.51 -1.67
CA ALA A 17 17.29 -10.56 -1.79
C ALA A 17 16.32 -10.17 -1.39
N ALA A 18 16.24 -10.29 -1.35
CA ALA A 18 15.40 -10.11 -0.89
C ALA A 18 14.53 -9.41 -0.37
N PRO A 19 14.68 -9.18 0.39
CA PRO A 19 13.68 -8.51 1.01
C PRO A 19 13.24 -7.37 0.26
N VAL A 20 13.90 -7.13 -0.72
CA VAL A 20 13.39 -6.16 -1.61
C VAL A 20 12.02 -6.43 -1.93
N TYR A 21 11.63 -7.60 -1.66
CA TYR A 21 10.33 -7.96 -1.95
C TYR A 21 9.41 -7.64 -0.88
N ALA A 22 9.90 -7.34 0.25
CA ALA A 22 9.02 -7.08 1.35
C ALA A 22 8.50 -5.69 1.17
N LEU A 23 7.28 -5.57 0.70
CA LEU A 23 6.61 -4.29 0.69
C LEU A 23 6.34 -3.88 2.12
N PRO A 24 6.51 -2.60 2.45
CA PRO A 24 6.14 -2.12 3.78
C PRO A 24 4.66 -2.40 4.03
N GLU A 25 4.35 -2.87 5.20
CA GLU A 25 2.96 -3.10 5.61
C GLU A 25 2.60 -2.15 6.72
N ILE A 26 1.43 -1.55 6.61
CA ILE A 26 0.85 -0.77 7.69
C ILE A 26 -0.29 -1.58 8.26
N TYR A 27 -0.25 -1.80 9.57
CA TYR A 27 -1.31 -2.53 10.25
C TYR A 27 -2.37 -1.53 10.67
N LEU A 28 -3.49 -1.53 9.97
CA LEU A 28 -4.60 -0.64 10.27
C LEU A 28 -5.13 -0.93 11.67
N GLY A 29 -5.53 0.14 12.35
CA GLY A 29 -5.99 0.04 13.71
C GLY A 29 -4.93 0.43 14.71
N GLN A 30 -3.66 0.37 14.33
CA GLN A 30 -2.57 0.84 15.18
C GLN A 30 -2.12 2.22 14.80
N ALA A 31 -2.57 2.68 13.64
CA ALA A 31 -2.06 3.89 13.06
C ALA A 31 -3.14 4.95 13.07
N ASN A 32 -3.12 5.79 14.06
CA ASN A 32 -3.99 6.95 14.11
C ASN A 32 -3.09 8.16 13.87
N GLY A 33 -3.38 8.92 12.81
CA GLY A 33 -2.55 10.05 12.45
C GLY A 33 -1.25 9.64 11.79
N VAL A 34 -1.29 8.60 10.96
CA VAL A 34 -0.09 8.11 10.30
C VAL A 34 0.09 8.80 8.95
N GLU A 35 1.33 9.21 8.72
CA GLU A 35 1.73 9.68 7.40
C GLU A 35 2.47 8.56 6.69
N PHE A 36 2.16 8.36 5.40
CA PHE A 36 3.00 7.50 4.58
C PHE A 36 3.32 8.21 3.27
N ILE A 37 4.45 7.81 2.68
CA ILE A 37 4.96 8.42 1.47
C ILE A 37 5.01 7.33 0.41
N LEU A 38 4.44 7.62 -0.75
CA LEU A 38 4.34 6.65 -1.82
C LEU A 38 4.99 7.23 -3.07
N PRO A 39 6.28 6.93 -3.30
CA PRO A 39 6.96 7.39 -4.50
C PRO A 39 6.40 6.70 -5.75
N PRO A 40 6.69 7.24 -6.95
CA PRO A 40 6.24 6.61 -8.18
C PRO A 40 6.68 5.16 -8.29
N ASN A 41 5.77 4.31 -8.75
CA ASN A 41 5.97 2.88 -8.97
C ASN A 41 6.18 2.07 -7.69
N GLU A 42 5.94 2.65 -6.52
CA GLU A 42 6.03 1.93 -5.26
C GLU A 42 4.67 1.65 -4.70
N SER A 43 4.59 0.60 -3.90
CA SER A 43 3.35 0.11 -3.32
C SER A 43 3.40 0.18 -1.81
N GLN A 44 2.22 0.30 -1.22
CA GLN A 44 2.02 0.21 0.22
C GLN A 44 0.91 -0.80 0.47
N ILE A 45 1.14 -1.72 1.40
CA ILE A 45 0.13 -2.70 1.78
C ILE A 45 -0.46 -2.29 3.12
N PHE A 46 -1.80 -2.31 3.19
CA PHE A 46 -2.54 -2.07 4.43
C PHE A 46 -3.18 -3.38 4.85
N THR A 47 -2.99 -3.74 6.11
CA THR A 47 -3.52 -4.99 6.66
C THR A 47 -4.38 -4.67 7.86
N ASN A 48 -5.60 -5.22 7.88
CA ASN A 48 -6.46 -5.13 9.04
C ASN A 48 -6.28 -6.37 9.90
N VAL A 49 -5.64 -6.19 11.06
CA VAL A 49 -5.39 -7.29 11.98
C VAL A 49 -6.48 -7.42 13.03
N PHE A 50 -7.50 -6.60 12.99
CA PHE A 50 -8.58 -6.64 13.97
C PHE A 50 -9.74 -7.49 13.48
N MET A 51 -10.65 -7.79 14.37
CA MET A 51 -11.81 -8.63 14.07
C MET A 51 -13.03 -7.80 13.68
N TRP A 52 -12.84 -6.52 13.43
CA TRP A 52 -13.90 -5.61 12.95
C TRP A 52 -13.39 -4.82 11.77
N THR A 53 -14.32 -4.24 11.02
CA THR A 53 -13.99 -3.42 9.86
C THR A 53 -13.29 -2.14 10.31
N ILE A 54 -12.21 -1.81 9.65
CA ILE A 54 -11.46 -0.58 9.90
C ILE A 54 -11.71 0.38 8.74
N ASN A 55 -12.00 1.63 9.08
CA ASN A 55 -12.15 2.69 8.10
C ASN A 55 -11.06 3.73 8.35
N ALA A 56 -10.37 4.12 7.30
CA ALA A 56 -9.34 5.12 7.38
C ALA A 56 -9.62 6.21 6.36
N ASN A 57 -9.47 7.45 6.79
CA ASN A 57 -9.60 8.61 5.90
C ASN A 57 -8.21 9.20 5.71
N CYS A 58 -7.76 9.24 4.48
CA CYS A 58 -6.43 9.72 4.13
C CYS A 58 -6.54 11.01 3.33
N GLU A 59 -5.88 12.05 3.81
CA GLU A 59 -5.75 13.29 3.05
C GLU A 59 -4.51 13.19 2.18
N ILE A 60 -4.67 13.49 0.91
CA ILE A 60 -3.62 13.32 -0.08
C ILE A 60 -2.95 14.66 -0.34
N LEU A 61 -1.62 14.65 -0.29
CA LEU A 61 -0.81 15.80 -0.68
C LEU A 61 0.14 15.36 -1.77
N CYS A 62 0.05 16.00 -2.90
CA CYS A 62 0.94 15.73 -4.03
C CYS A 62 1.15 17.04 -4.78
N ASP A 63 1.90 16.97 -5.89
CA ASP A 63 2.13 18.16 -6.70
C ASP A 63 0.79 18.68 -7.18
N LYS A 64 0.49 19.93 -6.89
CA LYS A 64 -0.83 20.48 -7.20
C LYS A 64 -1.05 20.71 -8.69
N ASN A 65 0.00 20.62 -9.48
CA ASN A 65 -0.12 20.74 -10.94
C ASN A 65 -0.19 19.39 -11.61
N GLU A 66 -0.26 18.31 -10.84
CA GLU A 66 -0.25 16.95 -11.38
C GLU A 66 -1.43 16.18 -10.83
N VAL A 67 -1.93 15.28 -11.67
CA VAL A 67 -2.88 14.26 -11.22
C VAL A 67 -2.10 12.97 -11.10
N ASN A 68 -2.13 12.36 -9.93
CA ASN A 68 -1.48 11.07 -9.75
C ASN A 68 -2.53 9.98 -9.70
N THR A 69 -2.27 8.91 -10.39
CA THR A 69 -3.16 7.76 -10.40
C THR A 69 -2.60 6.71 -9.47
N VAL A 70 -3.46 6.17 -8.61
CA VAL A 70 -3.10 5.04 -7.78
C VAL A 70 -3.86 3.81 -8.26
N TYR A 71 -3.18 2.68 -8.17
CA TYR A 71 -3.75 1.38 -8.44
C TYR A 71 -4.06 0.75 -7.09
N PHE A 72 -5.32 0.36 -6.90
CA PHE A 72 -5.79 -0.22 -5.65
C PHE A 72 -6.22 -1.65 -5.92
N LYS A 73 -5.69 -2.58 -5.16
CA LYS A 73 -6.02 -3.99 -5.35
C LYS A 73 -6.29 -4.64 -4.00
N VAL A 74 -7.35 -5.41 -3.92
CA VAL A 74 -7.63 -6.21 -2.74
C VAL A 74 -6.90 -7.53 -2.88
N LEU A 75 -5.98 -7.78 -1.96
CA LEU A 75 -5.16 -8.99 -1.99
C LEU A 75 -5.81 -10.12 -1.21
N LYS A 76 -6.61 -9.79 -0.20
CA LYS A 76 -7.21 -10.79 0.66
C LYS A 76 -8.51 -10.23 1.21
N LYS A 77 -9.56 -11.07 1.20
CA LYS A 77 -10.88 -10.73 1.72
C LYS A 77 -11.51 -9.58 0.95
N THR A 78 -12.03 -8.57 1.63
CA THR A 78 -12.73 -7.48 0.97
C THR A 78 -12.25 -6.13 1.48
N GLY A 79 -12.40 -5.12 0.65
CA GLY A 79 -12.10 -3.76 1.01
C GLY A 79 -12.87 -2.81 0.14
N SER A 80 -12.80 -1.53 0.44
CA SER A 80 -13.42 -0.52 -0.42
C SER A 80 -12.54 0.71 -0.50
N LEU A 81 -12.69 1.43 -1.59
CA LEU A 81 -11.98 2.69 -1.81
C LEU A 81 -13.01 3.69 -2.27
N ASN A 82 -13.18 4.75 -1.49
CA ASN A 82 -14.16 5.81 -1.76
C ASN A 82 -15.56 5.24 -2.05
N GLY A 83 -15.96 4.24 -1.26
CA GLY A 83 -17.27 3.63 -1.38
C GLY A 83 -17.40 2.54 -2.41
N MET A 84 -16.37 2.30 -3.22
CA MET A 84 -16.39 1.24 -4.21
C MET A 84 -15.89 -0.05 -3.57
N SER A 85 -16.78 -1.03 -3.40
CA SER A 85 -16.45 -2.30 -2.76
C SER A 85 -15.78 -3.25 -3.72
N LEU A 86 -14.72 -3.87 -3.26
CA LEU A 86 -13.94 -4.84 -4.05
C LEU A 86 -13.68 -6.07 -3.21
N LYS A 87 -13.51 -7.20 -3.87
CA LYS A 87 -13.18 -8.45 -3.22
C LYS A 87 -11.82 -8.92 -3.71
N SER A 88 -11.30 -9.95 -3.07
CA SER A 88 -9.97 -10.48 -3.35
C SER A 88 -9.76 -10.69 -4.85
N GLY A 89 -8.68 -10.13 -5.35
CA GLY A 89 -8.34 -10.18 -6.78
C GLY A 89 -8.84 -9.01 -7.59
N ASP A 90 -9.82 -8.25 -7.08
CA ASP A 90 -10.33 -7.09 -7.80
C ASP A 90 -9.39 -5.91 -7.64
N SER A 91 -9.38 -5.04 -8.63
CA SER A 91 -8.55 -3.84 -8.61
C SER A 91 -9.26 -2.69 -9.28
N MET A 92 -8.79 -1.48 -9.01
CA MET A 92 -9.28 -0.28 -9.69
C MET A 92 -8.20 0.78 -9.67
N ASN A 93 -8.32 1.75 -10.56
CA ASN A 93 -7.46 2.93 -10.56
C ASN A 93 -8.26 4.12 -10.05
N LEU A 94 -7.57 5.01 -9.34
CA LEU A 94 -8.18 6.22 -8.83
C LEU A 94 -7.23 7.39 -9.10
N ASP A 95 -7.76 8.44 -9.74
CA ASP A 95 -6.98 9.66 -9.96
C ASP A 95 -7.10 10.55 -8.74
N LEU A 96 -5.95 11.01 -8.25
CA LEU A 96 -5.88 11.83 -7.05
C LEU A 96 -5.27 13.18 -7.37
N HIS A 97 -5.90 14.21 -6.84
CA HIS A 97 -5.40 15.57 -6.84
C HIS A 97 -4.93 15.92 -5.44
N SER A 98 -4.09 16.94 -5.33
CA SER A 98 -3.67 17.39 -4.02
C SER A 98 -4.88 17.85 -3.20
N LYS A 99 -4.89 17.47 -1.93
CA LYS A 99 -5.95 17.73 -0.95
C LYS A 99 -7.19 16.87 -1.12
N ASP A 100 -7.22 15.96 -2.08
CA ASP A 100 -8.28 14.97 -2.15
C ASP A 100 -8.25 14.09 -0.90
N GLU A 101 -9.41 13.54 -0.58
CA GLU A 101 -9.52 12.56 0.50
C GLU A 101 -9.74 11.18 -0.09
N MET A 102 -9.12 10.20 0.52
CA MET A 102 -9.25 8.82 0.10
C MET A 102 -9.74 8.02 1.28
N LEU A 103 -10.90 7.41 1.13
CA LEU A 103 -11.53 6.64 2.19
C LEU A 103 -11.30 5.16 1.93
N ILE A 104 -10.58 4.51 2.82
CA ILE A 104 -10.26 3.09 2.69
C ILE A 104 -11.02 2.34 3.76
N SER A 105 -11.73 1.29 3.37
CA SER A 105 -12.40 0.41 4.31
C SER A 105 -11.82 -0.99 4.13
N SER A 106 -11.58 -1.66 5.24
CA SER A 106 -10.87 -2.93 5.23
C SER A 106 -11.59 -3.89 6.16
N SER A 107 -12.09 -4.99 5.63
CA SER A 107 -12.80 -6.00 6.43
C SER A 107 -11.79 -6.75 7.32
N PRO A 108 -12.28 -7.47 8.34
CA PRO A 108 -11.39 -8.21 9.23
C PRO A 108 -10.48 -9.15 8.47
N GLY A 109 -9.18 -9.04 8.71
CA GLY A 109 -8.18 -9.88 8.09
C GLY A 109 -7.85 -9.54 6.65
N SER A 110 -8.37 -8.44 6.12
CA SER A 110 -8.14 -8.09 4.72
C SER A 110 -6.77 -7.47 4.51
N LYS A 111 -6.30 -7.56 3.27
CA LYS A 111 -5.09 -6.89 2.81
C LYS A 111 -5.42 -6.16 1.52
N VAL A 112 -4.99 -4.91 1.45
CA VAL A 112 -5.15 -4.11 0.25
C VAL A 112 -3.82 -3.49 -0.11
N GLU A 113 -3.60 -3.31 -1.39
CA GLU A 113 -2.37 -2.72 -1.92
C GLU A 113 -2.71 -1.43 -2.64
N LEU A 114 -1.93 -0.39 -2.37
CA LEU A 114 -1.97 0.85 -3.13
C LEU A 114 -0.63 1.01 -3.83
N LYS A 115 -0.66 1.24 -5.13
CA LYS A 115 0.55 1.48 -5.91
C LYS A 115 0.42 2.82 -6.60
N ASN A 116 1.44 3.65 -6.49
CA ASN A 116 1.49 4.93 -7.18
C ASN A 116 1.94 4.68 -8.61
N ILE A 117 1.03 4.77 -9.56
CA ILE A 117 1.37 4.63 -10.97
C ILE A 117 1.44 5.99 -11.67
N GLY A 118 1.44 7.07 -10.88
CA GLY A 118 1.68 8.41 -11.38
C GLY A 118 3.16 8.74 -11.46
N ARG A 119 3.45 10.01 -11.65
CA ARG A 119 4.81 10.45 -11.90
C ARG A 119 5.45 11.20 -10.74
N THR A 120 4.68 11.60 -9.75
CA THR A 120 5.19 12.34 -8.60
C THR A 120 4.87 11.60 -7.31
N THR A 121 5.60 11.92 -6.26
CA THR A 121 5.41 11.29 -4.96
C THR A 121 4.10 11.75 -4.33
N ILE A 122 3.40 10.81 -3.71
CA ILE A 122 2.18 11.08 -2.97
C ILE A 122 2.49 11.00 -1.49
N HIS A 123 2.06 12.01 -0.74
CA HIS A 123 2.07 11.97 0.72
C HIS A 123 0.63 11.77 1.17
N ALA A 124 0.42 10.92 2.14
CA ALA A 124 -0.92 10.65 2.66
C ALA A 124 -0.90 10.70 4.18
N TYR A 125 -1.87 11.40 4.74
CA TYR A 125 -2.09 11.48 6.18
C TYR A 125 -3.38 10.77 6.50
N CYS A 126 -3.30 9.66 7.21
CA CYS A 126 -4.44 8.79 7.43
C CYS A 126 -4.85 8.77 8.90
N ASN A 127 -6.15 8.90 9.13
CA ASN A 127 -6.73 8.78 10.44
C ASN A 127 -7.82 7.72 10.41
N LEU A 128 -7.96 7.00 11.51
CA LEU A 128 -9.08 6.08 11.64
C LEU A 128 -10.35 6.87 11.86
N VAL A 129 -11.43 6.40 11.26
CA VAL A 129 -12.76 6.95 11.48
C VAL A 129 -13.64 5.85 12.05
N SER A 130 -14.49 6.24 12.98
CA SER A 130 -15.37 5.28 13.66
C SER A 130 -16.77 5.27 13.08
#